data_78686237ea9e22dfc9d91950acabc022
#
_entry.id   78686237ea9e22dfc9d91950acabc022
#
_cell.length_a   1.000
_cell.length_b   1.000
_cell.length_c   1.000
_cell.angle_alpha   90.00
_cell.angle_beta   90.00
_cell.angle_gamma   90.00
#
_symmetry.space_group_name_H-M   'P 1'
#
loop_
_entity.id
_entity.type
_entity.pdbx_description
1 polymer ?
#
loop_
_entity_poly.entity_id
_entity_poly.type
_entity_poly.pdbx_seq_one_letter_code
_entity_poly.pdbx_strand_id
1 'polypeptide(L)'
;MNTAHHPVGALLRQWRQRRRLSQLELACEADISTRHLSFVETGRAQPSREMLLHLAEQLEIPLRERNRLLAAAGYAPLYSQHRLDDPALAAARAAIEQLLKAHEPYPALTIDRQWNLLAANAAVAPFLAGVPAELLGPPLNVLRISLHPHGLAPRIVNLAQWRAYLLMRLQHDIDISGDPQLEALQEELLGYPAPAEKAEPVPENVLMPLQFRTEQGVLSLISTVTVFGTPNDVTLAELALETFFPADQASAEYLRQLATSSPG
;
A
#
# COMPACT_ATOMS: atom_id res chain seq x y z
N MET A 1 39.07 15.09 15.84
CA MET A 1 37.70 15.61 16.00
C MET A 1 36.77 14.63 15.30
N ASN A 2 36.05 13.81 16.09
CA ASN A 2 35.16 12.79 15.59
C ASN A 2 33.88 13.49 15.10
N THR A 3 33.72 13.68 13.79
CA THR A 3 32.46 14.15 13.22
C THR A 3 31.46 13.02 13.36
N ALA A 4 30.74 13.02 14.48
CA ALA A 4 29.60 12.16 14.67
C ALA A 4 28.63 12.42 13.51
N HIS A 5 28.57 11.54 12.53
CA HIS A 5 27.54 11.53 11.51
C HIS A 5 26.20 11.44 12.24
N HIS A 6 25.46 12.53 12.35
CA HIS A 6 24.11 12.49 12.84
C HIS A 6 23.27 11.67 11.89
N PRO A 7 22.71 10.53 12.32
CA PRO A 7 21.95 9.63 11.44
C PRO A 7 20.77 10.34 10.77
N VAL A 8 20.22 11.38 11.38
CA VAL A 8 19.09 12.15 10.83
C VAL A 8 19.43 12.88 9.52
N GLY A 9 20.65 13.42 9.38
CA GLY A 9 21.08 14.11 8.16
C GLY A 9 21.16 13.17 6.98
N ALA A 10 21.68 11.94 7.18
CA ALA A 10 21.73 10.90 6.17
C ALA A 10 20.31 10.45 5.74
N LEU A 11 19.39 10.29 6.68
CA LEU A 11 17.99 9.97 6.40
C LEU A 11 17.29 11.06 5.58
N LEU A 12 17.45 12.34 5.96
CA LEU A 12 16.89 13.46 5.20
C LEU A 12 17.44 13.49 3.76
N ARG A 13 18.75 13.33 3.61
CA ARG A 13 19.38 13.26 2.29
C ARG A 13 18.83 12.10 1.46
N GLN A 14 18.63 10.93 2.05
CA GLN A 14 18.04 9.77 1.39
C GLN A 14 16.62 10.08 0.90
N TRP A 15 15.78 10.68 1.74
CA TRP A 15 14.42 11.08 1.37
C TRP A 15 14.41 12.11 0.25
N ARG A 16 15.25 13.15 0.32
CA ARG A 16 15.38 14.14 -0.76
C ARG A 16 15.77 13.50 -2.08
N GLN A 17 16.77 12.61 -2.05
CA GLN A 17 17.21 11.90 -3.26
C GLN A 17 16.13 10.99 -3.82
N ARG A 18 15.34 10.34 -2.97
CA ARG A 18 14.18 9.52 -3.36
C ARG A 18 13.11 10.38 -4.05
N ARG A 19 12.90 11.61 -3.59
CA ARG A 19 12.02 12.58 -4.26
C ARG A 19 12.67 13.25 -5.48
N ARG A 20 13.91 12.86 -5.82
CA ARG A 20 14.69 13.40 -6.95
C ARG A 20 14.93 14.91 -6.88
N LEU A 21 14.91 15.48 -5.67
CA LEU A 21 15.15 16.90 -5.43
C LEU A 21 16.65 17.18 -5.23
N SER A 22 17.15 18.27 -5.80
CA SER A 22 18.43 18.84 -5.42
C SER A 22 18.36 19.53 -4.06
N GLN A 23 19.51 19.83 -3.43
CA GLN A 23 19.52 20.63 -2.20
C GLN A 23 18.93 22.03 -2.41
N LEU A 24 19.10 22.61 -3.61
CA LEU A 24 18.56 23.94 -3.92
C LEU A 24 17.02 23.89 -4.00
N GLU A 25 16.45 22.92 -4.70
CA GLU A 25 15.00 22.75 -4.83
C GLU A 25 14.35 22.56 -3.47
N LEU A 26 14.80 21.60 -2.67
CA LEU A 26 14.24 21.39 -1.33
C LEU A 26 14.42 22.61 -0.43
N ALA A 27 15.56 23.31 -0.51
CA ALA A 27 15.78 24.51 0.28
C ALA A 27 14.82 25.65 -0.11
N CYS A 28 14.50 25.78 -1.42
CA CYS A 28 13.49 26.73 -1.90
C CYS A 28 12.09 26.36 -1.44
N GLU A 29 11.69 25.08 -1.54
CA GLU A 29 10.38 24.62 -1.10
C GLU A 29 10.18 24.76 0.42
N ALA A 30 11.24 24.54 1.19
CA ALA A 30 11.21 24.63 2.65
C ALA A 30 11.52 26.04 3.18
N ASP A 31 11.70 27.05 2.30
CA ASP A 31 12.07 28.43 2.69
C ASP A 31 13.28 28.51 3.65
N ILE A 32 14.32 27.73 3.36
CA ILE A 32 15.59 27.72 4.11
C ILE A 32 16.78 27.96 3.17
N SER A 33 17.94 28.32 3.72
CA SER A 33 19.13 28.44 2.91
C SER A 33 19.69 27.05 2.52
N THR A 34 20.15 26.90 1.25
CA THR A 34 20.84 25.68 0.80
C THR A 34 22.04 25.33 1.67
N ARG A 35 22.75 26.35 2.18
CA ARG A 35 23.87 26.15 3.11
C ARG A 35 23.41 25.49 4.41
N HIS A 36 22.27 25.94 4.96
CA HIS A 36 21.72 25.34 6.19
C HIS A 36 21.30 23.89 5.96
N LEU A 37 20.57 23.61 4.89
CA LEU A 37 20.21 22.24 4.51
C LEU A 37 21.45 21.34 4.34
N SER A 38 22.50 21.85 3.69
CA SER A 38 23.76 21.10 3.54
C SER A 38 24.42 20.80 4.90
N PHE A 39 24.35 21.73 5.86
CA PHE A 39 24.91 21.48 7.20
C PHE A 39 24.08 20.44 7.97
N VAL A 40 22.74 20.46 7.84
CA VAL A 40 21.87 19.45 8.42
C VAL A 40 22.17 18.07 7.82
N GLU A 41 22.19 17.96 6.49
CA GLU A 41 22.45 16.66 5.80
C GLU A 41 23.84 16.09 6.11
N THR A 42 24.85 16.95 6.31
CA THR A 42 26.20 16.52 6.64
C THR A 42 26.47 16.37 8.14
N GLY A 43 25.45 16.61 9.00
CA GLY A 43 25.58 16.51 10.46
C GLY A 43 26.38 17.62 11.10
N ARG A 44 26.62 18.73 10.39
CA ARG A 44 27.29 19.93 10.93
C ARG A 44 26.35 20.84 11.72
N ALA A 45 25.04 20.71 11.50
CA ALA A 45 24.00 21.37 12.25
C ALA A 45 22.97 20.35 12.71
N GLN A 46 22.49 20.48 13.94
CA GLN A 46 21.38 19.71 14.46
C GLN A 46 20.08 20.45 14.14
N PRO A 47 19.15 19.87 13.39
CA PRO A 47 17.87 20.49 13.09
C PRO A 47 16.96 20.51 14.33
N SER A 48 16.16 21.57 14.49
CA SER A 48 15.10 21.59 15.50
C SER A 48 13.98 20.60 15.14
N ARG A 49 13.12 20.28 16.11
CA ARG A 49 11.95 19.42 15.88
C ARG A 49 11.03 19.99 14.79
N GLU A 50 10.76 21.28 14.85
CA GLU A 50 9.92 22.01 13.90
C GLU A 50 10.52 21.96 12.49
N MET A 51 11.85 22.17 12.39
CA MET A 51 12.56 22.08 11.12
C MET A 51 12.47 20.67 10.51
N LEU A 52 12.60 19.62 11.33
CA LEU A 52 12.47 18.23 10.86
C LEU A 52 11.07 17.93 10.34
N LEU A 53 10.04 18.37 11.07
CA LEU A 53 8.65 18.18 10.66
C LEU A 53 8.33 18.96 9.38
N HIS A 54 8.83 20.19 9.27
CA HIS A 54 8.67 21.02 8.08
C HIS A 54 9.34 20.37 6.84
N LEU A 55 10.62 19.96 6.96
CA LEU A 55 11.30 19.22 5.88
C LEU A 55 10.60 17.90 5.53
N ALA A 56 10.09 17.18 6.54
CA ALA A 56 9.36 15.94 6.34
C ALA A 56 8.02 16.16 5.64
N GLU A 57 7.38 17.32 5.81
CA GLU A 57 6.17 17.71 5.10
C GLU A 57 6.46 18.00 3.63
N GLN A 58 7.46 18.84 3.34
CA GLN A 58 7.89 19.16 1.97
C GLN A 58 8.33 17.92 1.18
N LEU A 59 8.95 16.96 1.86
CA LEU A 59 9.37 15.70 1.28
C LEU A 59 8.26 14.62 1.25
N GLU A 60 7.05 14.96 1.71
CA GLU A 60 5.91 14.02 1.82
C GLU A 60 6.31 12.70 2.50
N ILE A 61 7.12 12.81 3.58
CA ILE A 61 7.60 11.63 4.30
C ILE A 61 6.43 11.01 5.07
N PRO A 62 6.19 9.68 4.95
CA PRO A 62 5.14 8.99 5.71
C PRO A 62 5.29 9.13 7.23
N LEU A 63 4.16 9.11 7.96
CA LEU A 63 4.13 9.37 9.42
C LEU A 63 5.10 8.47 10.21
N ARG A 64 5.21 7.20 9.86
CA ARG A 64 6.17 6.25 10.47
C ARG A 64 7.60 6.73 10.31
N GLU A 65 7.95 7.16 9.13
CA GLU A 65 9.29 7.61 8.80
C GLU A 65 9.59 9.00 9.40
N ARG A 66 8.55 9.85 9.58
CA ARG A 66 8.68 11.09 10.38
C ARG A 66 9.03 10.78 11.84
N ASN A 67 8.39 9.77 12.43
CA ASN A 67 8.75 9.31 13.79
C ASN A 67 10.19 8.78 13.84
N ARG A 68 10.65 8.07 12.81
CA ARG A 68 12.05 7.62 12.71
C ARG A 68 13.04 8.77 12.61
N LEU A 69 12.71 9.79 11.81
CA LEU A 69 13.53 11.01 11.71
C LEU A 69 13.62 11.73 13.07
N LEU A 70 12.49 11.89 13.75
CA LEU A 70 12.46 12.49 15.08
C LEU A 70 13.32 11.71 16.07
N ALA A 71 13.16 10.38 16.13
CA ALA A 71 13.95 9.51 17.00
C ALA A 71 15.46 9.58 16.68
N ALA A 72 15.83 9.60 15.39
CA ALA A 72 17.21 9.72 14.95
C ALA A 72 17.86 11.06 15.33
N ALA A 73 17.05 12.10 15.51
CA ALA A 73 17.49 13.42 16.00
C ALA A 73 17.44 13.56 17.54
N GLY A 74 17.02 12.52 18.28
CA GLY A 74 16.88 12.52 19.73
C GLY A 74 15.57 13.09 20.24
N TYR A 75 14.55 13.28 19.37
CA TYR A 75 13.22 13.73 19.75
C TYR A 75 12.26 12.55 19.96
N ALA A 76 11.26 12.75 20.83
CA ALA A 76 10.18 11.79 20.98
C ALA A 76 9.33 11.70 19.70
N PRO A 77 8.83 10.49 19.33
CA PRO A 77 7.84 10.34 18.27
C PRO A 77 6.63 11.26 18.47
N LEU A 78 6.08 11.75 17.37
CA LEU A 78 4.92 12.66 17.39
C LEU A 78 3.61 11.90 17.12
N TYR A 79 3.66 10.96 16.19
CA TYR A 79 2.48 10.25 15.72
C TYR A 79 2.32 8.93 16.47
N SER A 80 1.13 8.70 17.02
CA SER A 80 0.80 7.44 17.68
C SER A 80 0.87 6.29 16.70
N GLN A 81 1.21 5.12 17.20
CA GLN A 81 1.21 3.87 16.44
C GLN A 81 0.53 2.80 17.30
N HIS A 82 -0.77 2.66 17.13
CA HIS A 82 -1.55 1.66 17.82
C HIS A 82 -1.68 0.40 16.94
N ARG A 83 -1.89 -0.74 17.56
CA ARG A 83 -2.34 -1.93 16.83
C ARG A 83 -3.79 -1.74 16.41
N LEU A 84 -4.22 -2.34 15.31
CA LEU A 84 -5.60 -2.19 14.83
C LEU A 84 -6.64 -2.71 15.86
N ASP A 85 -6.25 -3.70 16.69
CA ASP A 85 -7.07 -4.24 17.77
C ASP A 85 -7.07 -3.39 19.07
N ASP A 86 -6.27 -2.33 19.12
CA ASP A 86 -6.21 -1.42 20.26
C ASP A 86 -7.56 -0.70 20.47
N PRO A 87 -8.02 -0.53 21.73
CA PRO A 87 -9.22 0.25 22.04
C PRO A 87 -9.22 1.68 21.49
N ALA A 88 -8.05 2.32 21.36
CA ALA A 88 -7.91 3.65 20.78
C ALA A 88 -8.39 3.70 19.32
N LEU A 89 -8.32 2.60 18.58
CA LEU A 89 -8.77 2.48 17.18
C LEU A 89 -10.16 1.84 17.03
N ALA A 90 -10.90 1.62 18.11
CA ALA A 90 -12.19 0.93 18.08
C ALA A 90 -13.20 1.60 17.12
N ALA A 91 -13.28 2.93 17.10
CA ALA A 91 -14.17 3.67 16.22
C ALA A 91 -13.76 3.50 14.74
N ALA A 92 -12.47 3.55 14.44
CA ALA A 92 -11.97 3.33 13.07
C ALA A 92 -12.25 1.90 12.60
N ARG A 93 -12.02 0.90 13.47
CA ARG A 93 -12.34 -0.50 13.18
C ARG A 93 -13.83 -0.71 12.90
N ALA A 94 -14.71 -0.15 13.73
CA ALA A 94 -16.15 -0.22 13.51
C ALA A 94 -16.57 0.42 12.17
N ALA A 95 -15.96 1.55 11.80
CA ALA A 95 -16.19 2.18 10.51
C ALA A 95 -15.74 1.30 9.34
N ILE A 96 -14.55 0.66 9.44
CA ILE A 96 -14.07 -0.30 8.44
C ILE A 96 -15.04 -1.46 8.28
N GLU A 97 -15.49 -2.08 9.39
CA GLU A 97 -16.45 -3.18 9.38
C GLU A 97 -17.77 -2.78 8.70
N GLN A 98 -18.27 -1.57 9.00
CA GLN A 98 -19.49 -1.03 8.36
C GLN A 98 -19.30 -0.82 6.85
N LEU A 99 -18.16 -0.26 6.42
CA LEU A 99 -17.85 -0.06 5.01
C LEU A 99 -17.75 -1.39 4.25
N LEU A 100 -17.05 -2.38 4.82
CA LEU A 100 -16.93 -3.71 4.25
C LEU A 100 -18.31 -4.36 4.08
N LYS A 101 -19.14 -4.30 5.11
CA LYS A 101 -20.49 -4.88 5.08
C LYS A 101 -21.44 -4.13 4.13
N ALA A 102 -21.37 -2.81 4.09
CA ALA A 102 -22.21 -1.99 3.21
C ALA A 102 -21.87 -2.22 1.71
N HIS A 103 -20.68 -2.74 1.40
CA HIS A 103 -20.28 -3.02 0.03
C HIS A 103 -20.79 -4.37 -0.50
N GLU A 104 -21.30 -5.24 0.36
CA GLU A 104 -21.91 -6.51 -0.08
C GLU A 104 -23.08 -6.28 -1.05
N PRO A 105 -23.24 -7.08 -2.10
CA PRO A 105 -22.61 -8.39 -2.35
C PRO A 105 -21.28 -8.33 -3.11
N TYR A 106 -20.65 -7.18 -3.25
CA TYR A 106 -19.41 -7.03 -3.97
C TYR A 106 -18.21 -7.21 -3.04
N PRO A 107 -17.09 -7.79 -3.53
CA PRO A 107 -15.90 -7.99 -2.71
C PRO A 107 -15.30 -6.69 -2.20
N ALA A 108 -14.93 -6.67 -0.93
CA ALA A 108 -14.17 -5.59 -0.33
C ALA A 108 -13.23 -6.14 0.74
N LEU A 109 -12.06 -5.53 0.85
CA LEU A 109 -11.02 -5.95 1.79
C LEU A 109 -10.21 -4.76 2.28
N THR A 110 -9.62 -4.91 3.46
CA THR A 110 -8.69 -3.93 4.04
C THR A 110 -7.31 -4.54 4.12
N ILE A 111 -6.31 -3.80 3.69
CA ILE A 111 -4.91 -4.20 3.70
C ILE A 111 -4.06 -3.22 4.52
N ASP A 112 -2.94 -3.72 5.02
CA ASP A 112 -1.89 -2.90 5.58
C ASP A 112 -0.91 -2.40 4.50
N ARG A 113 0.11 -1.64 4.92
CA ARG A 113 1.16 -1.11 4.04
C ARG A 113 2.00 -2.19 3.35
N GLN A 114 2.05 -3.42 3.86
CA GLN A 114 2.73 -4.55 3.23
C GLN A 114 1.81 -5.41 2.36
N TRP A 115 0.60 -4.95 2.08
CA TRP A 115 -0.42 -5.68 1.33
C TRP A 115 -0.91 -6.96 2.05
N ASN A 116 -0.81 -7.00 3.37
CA ASN A 116 -1.39 -8.08 4.15
C ASN A 116 -2.87 -7.81 4.39
N LEU A 117 -3.68 -8.85 4.24
CA LEU A 117 -5.12 -8.79 4.50
C LEU A 117 -5.36 -8.63 6.01
N LEU A 118 -6.10 -7.61 6.38
CA LEU A 118 -6.51 -7.33 7.75
C LEU A 118 -7.97 -7.70 8.01
N ALA A 119 -8.84 -7.40 7.05
CA ALA A 119 -10.26 -7.74 7.11
C ALA A 119 -10.82 -7.84 5.68
N ALA A 120 -11.91 -8.59 5.53
CA ALA A 120 -12.64 -8.73 4.28
C ALA A 120 -14.12 -8.95 4.56
N ASN A 121 -14.99 -8.59 3.60
CA ASN A 121 -16.39 -8.99 3.67
C ASN A 121 -16.60 -10.43 3.15
N ALA A 122 -17.81 -10.96 3.35
CA ALA A 122 -18.13 -12.33 2.99
C ALA A 122 -17.97 -12.64 1.48
N ALA A 123 -18.10 -11.62 0.63
CA ALA A 123 -17.98 -11.77 -0.82
C ALA A 123 -16.54 -12.09 -1.31
N VAL A 124 -15.54 -11.95 -0.46
CA VAL A 124 -14.14 -12.33 -0.78
C VAL A 124 -13.90 -13.85 -0.67
N ALA A 125 -14.58 -14.52 0.25
CA ALA A 125 -14.34 -15.94 0.54
C ALA A 125 -14.44 -16.88 -0.68
N PRO A 126 -15.40 -16.74 -1.62
CA PRO A 126 -15.48 -17.58 -2.82
C PRO A 126 -14.25 -17.50 -3.73
N PHE A 127 -13.54 -16.38 -3.74
CA PHE A 127 -12.32 -16.20 -4.54
C PHE A 127 -11.14 -16.99 -3.96
N LEU A 128 -11.11 -17.17 -2.63
CA LEU A 128 -10.06 -17.92 -1.93
C LEU A 128 -10.33 -19.44 -1.94
N ALA A 129 -11.49 -19.88 -2.40
CA ALA A 129 -11.80 -21.30 -2.50
C ALA A 129 -10.80 -22.01 -3.43
N GLY A 130 -10.24 -23.12 -2.94
CA GLY A 130 -9.24 -23.92 -3.67
C GLY A 130 -7.80 -23.37 -3.64
N VAL A 131 -7.55 -22.24 -2.98
CA VAL A 131 -6.18 -21.77 -2.72
C VAL A 131 -5.55 -22.64 -1.62
N PRO A 132 -4.31 -23.13 -1.80
CA PRO A 132 -3.62 -23.93 -0.79
C PRO A 132 -3.50 -23.23 0.56
N ALA A 133 -3.66 -23.99 1.65
CA ALA A 133 -3.64 -23.45 3.02
C ALA A 133 -2.33 -22.72 3.37
N GLU A 134 -1.21 -23.13 2.76
CA GLU A 134 0.10 -22.50 2.94
C GLU A 134 0.13 -21.04 2.45
N LEU A 135 -0.67 -20.71 1.44
CA LEU A 135 -0.81 -19.34 0.93
C LEU A 135 -1.83 -18.51 1.72
N LEU A 136 -2.72 -19.17 2.45
CA LEU A 136 -3.74 -18.52 3.29
C LEU A 136 -3.24 -18.30 4.74
N GLY A 137 -2.05 -18.79 5.08
CA GLY A 137 -1.45 -18.61 6.40
C GLY A 137 -1.16 -17.15 6.74
N PRO A 138 -1.23 -16.75 8.04
CA PRO A 138 -0.97 -15.39 8.47
C PRO A 138 0.55 -15.05 8.40
N PRO A 139 0.93 -13.86 7.91
CA PRO A 139 0.04 -12.87 7.29
C PRO A 139 -0.33 -13.27 5.85
N LEU A 140 -1.63 -13.21 5.54
CA LEU A 140 -2.12 -13.44 4.19
C LEU A 140 -1.81 -12.21 3.32
N ASN A 141 -0.93 -12.35 2.35
CA ASN A 141 -0.56 -11.26 1.44
C ASN A 141 -1.37 -11.31 0.15
N VAL A 142 -2.11 -10.25 -0.15
CA VAL A 142 -3.05 -10.24 -1.29
C VAL A 142 -2.36 -10.22 -2.64
N LEU A 143 -1.16 -9.61 -2.76
CA LEU A 143 -0.38 -9.64 -4.01
C LEU A 143 0.19 -11.03 -4.26
N ARG A 144 0.71 -11.68 -3.22
CA ARG A 144 1.22 -13.04 -3.30
C ARG A 144 0.11 -13.99 -3.75
N ILE A 145 -1.05 -13.98 -3.10
CA ILE A 145 -2.18 -14.82 -3.50
C ILE A 145 -2.62 -14.53 -4.93
N SER A 146 -2.71 -13.26 -5.31
CA SER A 146 -3.17 -12.86 -6.64
C SER A 146 -2.26 -13.40 -7.76
N LEU A 147 -0.93 -13.35 -7.57
CA LEU A 147 0.05 -13.64 -8.62
C LEU A 147 0.71 -15.02 -8.52
N HIS A 148 0.50 -15.74 -7.41
CA HIS A 148 1.13 -17.06 -7.22
C HIS A 148 0.56 -18.11 -8.16
N PRO A 149 1.40 -19.00 -8.78
CA PRO A 149 0.94 -20.04 -9.72
C PRO A 149 -0.03 -21.05 -9.10
N HIS A 150 -0.02 -21.22 -7.77
CA HIS A 150 -0.99 -22.03 -7.03
C HIS A 150 -2.04 -21.18 -6.29
N GLY A 151 -2.04 -19.85 -6.49
CA GLY A 151 -3.03 -18.93 -5.97
C GLY A 151 -4.13 -18.63 -6.98
N LEU A 152 -4.41 -17.35 -7.18
CA LEU A 152 -5.45 -16.90 -8.11
C LEU A 152 -4.98 -16.80 -9.56
N ALA A 153 -3.67 -16.72 -9.82
CA ALA A 153 -3.10 -16.49 -11.15
C ALA A 153 -3.68 -17.43 -12.25
N PRO A 154 -3.88 -18.74 -12.03
CA PRO A 154 -4.45 -19.63 -13.05
C PRO A 154 -5.90 -19.31 -13.44
N ARG A 155 -6.62 -18.60 -12.56
CA ARG A 155 -8.02 -18.20 -12.77
C ARG A 155 -8.15 -16.81 -13.38
N ILE A 156 -7.07 -16.00 -13.40
CA ILE A 156 -7.07 -14.65 -13.96
C ILE A 156 -6.90 -14.72 -15.47
N VAL A 157 -7.89 -14.22 -16.21
CA VAL A 157 -7.93 -14.28 -17.69
C VAL A 157 -6.91 -13.34 -18.29
N ASN A 158 -6.81 -12.11 -17.75
CA ASN A 158 -5.89 -11.06 -18.21
C ASN A 158 -4.65 -10.97 -17.31
N LEU A 159 -4.05 -12.12 -16.95
CA LEU A 159 -2.96 -12.19 -15.95
C LEU A 159 -1.77 -11.30 -16.30
N ALA A 160 -1.40 -11.17 -17.57
CA ALA A 160 -0.27 -10.35 -17.98
C ALA A 160 -0.48 -8.87 -17.64
N GLN A 161 -1.65 -8.33 -17.97
CA GLN A 161 -2.01 -6.94 -17.69
C GLN A 161 -2.20 -6.71 -16.18
N TRP A 162 -2.88 -7.63 -15.49
CA TRP A 162 -3.12 -7.55 -14.06
C TRP A 162 -1.81 -7.58 -13.26
N ARG A 163 -0.88 -8.49 -13.61
CA ARG A 163 0.46 -8.55 -13.01
C ARG A 163 1.23 -7.24 -13.21
N ALA A 164 1.25 -6.71 -14.42
CA ALA A 164 1.92 -5.43 -14.72
C ALA A 164 1.34 -4.28 -13.88
N TYR A 165 0.02 -4.21 -13.76
CA TYR A 165 -0.69 -3.23 -12.95
C TYR A 165 -0.33 -3.34 -11.45
N LEU A 166 -0.36 -4.55 -10.87
CA LEU A 166 -0.02 -4.76 -9.46
C LEU A 166 1.45 -4.44 -9.17
N LEU A 167 2.38 -4.83 -10.06
CA LEU A 167 3.81 -4.51 -9.89
C LEU A 167 4.07 -3.00 -10.02
N MET A 168 3.34 -2.29 -10.87
CA MET A 168 3.40 -0.84 -10.96
C MET A 168 2.92 -0.17 -9.66
N ARG A 169 1.80 -0.63 -9.09
CA ARG A 169 1.29 -0.14 -7.80
C ARG A 169 2.29 -0.40 -6.68
N LEU A 170 2.83 -1.62 -6.60
CA LEU A 170 3.84 -1.99 -5.61
C LEU A 170 5.11 -1.14 -5.74
N GLN A 171 5.57 -0.87 -6.97
CA GLN A 171 6.70 0.03 -7.21
C GLN A 171 6.42 1.44 -6.71
N HIS A 172 5.21 1.95 -6.94
CA HIS A 172 4.80 3.25 -6.42
C HIS A 172 4.83 3.30 -4.88
N ASP A 173 4.36 2.24 -4.21
CA ASP A 173 4.41 2.14 -2.74
C ASP A 173 5.85 2.05 -2.22
N ILE A 174 6.73 1.36 -2.93
CA ILE A 174 8.18 1.33 -2.65
C ILE A 174 8.78 2.72 -2.76
N ASP A 175 8.47 3.44 -3.85
CA ASP A 175 8.99 4.79 -4.09
C ASP A 175 8.52 5.79 -3.02
N ILE A 176 7.30 5.65 -2.55
CA ILE A 176 6.73 6.51 -1.48
C ILE A 176 7.30 6.14 -0.11
N SER A 177 7.34 4.86 0.24
CA SER A 177 7.63 4.42 1.62
C SER A 177 9.10 4.11 1.87
N GLY A 178 9.81 3.61 0.85
CA GLY A 178 11.16 3.06 0.99
C GLY A 178 11.24 1.84 1.90
N ASP A 179 10.16 1.07 1.98
CA ASP A 179 10.10 -0.11 2.82
C ASP A 179 10.84 -1.29 2.16
N PRO A 180 11.93 -1.79 2.75
CA PRO A 180 12.67 -2.92 2.19
C PRO A 180 11.86 -4.22 2.14
N GLN A 181 10.77 -4.34 2.92
CA GLN A 181 9.88 -5.50 2.86
C GLN A 181 9.07 -5.50 1.56
N LEU A 182 8.69 -4.32 1.06
CA LEU A 182 8.01 -4.20 -0.24
C LEU A 182 8.98 -4.48 -1.40
N GLU A 183 10.26 -4.07 -1.27
CA GLU A 183 11.30 -4.40 -2.25
C GLU A 183 11.49 -5.93 -2.34
N ALA A 184 11.60 -6.61 -1.18
CA ALA A 184 11.70 -8.06 -1.12
C ALA A 184 10.45 -8.77 -1.69
N LEU A 185 9.25 -8.24 -1.40
CA LEU A 185 8.01 -8.74 -1.99
C LEU A 185 8.00 -8.59 -3.50
N GLN A 186 8.46 -7.46 -4.03
CA GLN A 186 8.55 -7.24 -5.47
C GLN A 186 9.51 -8.23 -6.15
N GLU A 187 10.68 -8.46 -5.57
CA GLU A 187 11.63 -9.47 -6.06
C GLU A 187 11.00 -10.86 -6.09
N GLU A 188 10.28 -11.25 -5.02
CA GLU A 188 9.55 -12.52 -4.97
C GLU A 188 8.53 -12.63 -6.11
N LEU A 189 7.67 -11.60 -6.27
CA LEU A 189 6.61 -11.58 -7.30
C LEU A 189 7.17 -11.58 -8.73
N LEU A 190 8.32 -10.94 -8.95
CA LEU A 190 9.03 -10.98 -10.23
C LEU A 190 9.57 -12.37 -10.54
N GLY A 191 9.92 -13.15 -9.51
CA GLY A 191 10.36 -14.54 -9.63
C GLY A 191 9.25 -15.53 -10.00
N TYR A 192 7.96 -15.15 -9.91
CA TYR A 192 6.87 -16.04 -10.33
C TYR A 192 6.82 -16.21 -11.85
N PRO A 193 6.36 -17.37 -12.36
CA PRO A 193 6.26 -17.62 -13.79
C PRO A 193 5.55 -16.48 -14.52
N ALA A 194 6.21 -15.94 -15.53
CA ALA A 194 5.60 -14.91 -16.36
C ALA A 194 4.52 -15.53 -17.27
N PRO A 195 3.39 -14.82 -17.49
CA PRO A 195 2.43 -15.22 -18.50
C PRO A 195 3.09 -15.31 -19.88
N ALA A 196 2.67 -16.30 -20.69
CA ALA A 196 3.19 -16.48 -22.05
C ALA A 196 2.86 -15.28 -22.96
N GLU A 197 1.74 -14.63 -22.70
CA GLU A 197 1.32 -13.42 -23.42
C GLU A 197 2.04 -12.21 -22.85
N LYS A 198 2.58 -11.37 -23.76
CA LYS A 198 3.10 -10.06 -23.34
C LYS A 198 1.94 -9.17 -22.95
N ALA A 199 2.07 -8.48 -21.81
CA ALA A 199 1.13 -7.43 -21.48
C ALA A 199 1.15 -6.38 -22.58
N GLU A 200 -0.02 -6.11 -23.19
CA GLU A 200 -0.16 -4.89 -23.98
C GLU A 200 0.01 -3.68 -23.10
N PRO A 201 0.60 -2.59 -23.58
CA PRO A 201 0.72 -1.37 -22.80
C PRO A 201 -0.66 -0.97 -22.28
N VAL A 202 -0.79 -0.87 -20.95
CA VAL A 202 -2.02 -0.34 -20.33
C VAL A 202 -2.05 1.15 -20.68
N PRO A 203 -3.08 1.65 -21.36
CA PRO A 203 -3.21 3.09 -21.57
C PRO A 203 -3.25 3.81 -20.22
N GLU A 204 -2.50 4.89 -20.06
CA GLU A 204 -2.31 5.62 -18.79
C GLU A 204 -3.62 6.08 -18.11
N ASN A 205 -4.74 6.10 -18.85
CA ASN A 205 -6.03 6.63 -18.40
C ASN A 205 -7.16 5.60 -18.36
N VAL A 206 -6.87 4.30 -18.40
CA VAL A 206 -7.92 3.27 -18.42
C VAL A 206 -7.89 2.48 -17.13
N LEU A 207 -9.05 2.34 -16.48
CA LEU A 207 -9.25 1.43 -15.36
C LEU A 207 -8.90 0.00 -15.78
N MET A 208 -7.99 -0.65 -15.06
CA MET A 208 -7.59 -2.03 -15.31
C MET A 208 -8.58 -2.97 -14.60
N PRO A 209 -9.44 -3.69 -15.33
CA PRO A 209 -10.32 -4.67 -14.72
C PRO A 209 -9.53 -5.92 -14.33
N LEU A 210 -9.87 -6.50 -13.19
CA LEU A 210 -9.48 -7.85 -12.81
C LEU A 210 -10.49 -8.82 -13.42
N GLN A 211 -10.05 -9.72 -14.27
CA GLN A 211 -10.91 -10.66 -14.97
C GLN A 211 -10.68 -12.09 -14.48
N PHE A 212 -11.70 -12.67 -13.86
CA PHE A 212 -11.67 -14.07 -13.39
C PHE A 212 -12.47 -14.99 -14.30
N ARG A 213 -11.90 -16.19 -14.54
CA ARG A 213 -12.61 -17.29 -15.15
C ARG A 213 -13.54 -17.94 -14.12
N THR A 214 -14.80 -18.05 -14.47
CA THR A 214 -15.84 -18.75 -13.69
C THR A 214 -16.54 -19.80 -14.55
N GLU A 215 -17.35 -20.63 -13.93
CA GLU A 215 -18.18 -21.62 -14.66
C GLU A 215 -19.22 -20.96 -15.58
N GLN A 216 -19.64 -19.74 -15.27
CA GLN A 216 -20.64 -18.98 -16.04
C GLN A 216 -20.02 -18.00 -17.05
N GLY A 217 -18.69 -17.96 -17.18
CA GLY A 217 -17.99 -17.05 -18.08
C GLY A 217 -16.90 -16.24 -17.38
N VAL A 218 -16.67 -15.01 -17.85
CA VAL A 218 -15.66 -14.11 -17.29
C VAL A 218 -16.33 -13.12 -16.35
N LEU A 219 -15.92 -13.14 -15.09
CA LEU A 219 -16.26 -12.10 -14.09
C LEU A 219 -15.24 -10.97 -14.21
N SER A 220 -15.70 -9.77 -14.48
CA SER A 220 -14.87 -8.58 -14.66
C SER A 220 -15.12 -7.59 -13.53
N LEU A 221 -14.07 -7.21 -12.81
CA LEU A 221 -14.12 -6.36 -11.62
C LEU A 221 -13.22 -5.14 -11.77
N ILE A 222 -13.71 -3.98 -11.39
CA ILE A 222 -12.94 -2.73 -11.26
C ILE A 222 -12.67 -2.50 -9.78
N SER A 223 -11.41 -2.26 -9.40
CA SER A 223 -11.08 -1.92 -8.01
C SER A 223 -10.96 -0.41 -7.81
N THR A 224 -11.37 0.04 -6.62
CA THR A 224 -11.07 1.37 -6.11
C THR A 224 -10.43 1.26 -4.74
N VAL A 225 -9.63 2.26 -4.37
CA VAL A 225 -8.92 2.30 -3.09
C VAL A 225 -9.40 3.53 -2.31
N THR A 226 -9.78 3.30 -1.06
CA THR A 226 -10.15 4.34 -0.10
C THR A 226 -9.14 4.34 1.05
N VAL A 227 -8.64 5.51 1.43
CA VAL A 227 -7.72 5.73 2.55
C VAL A 227 -8.31 6.72 3.54
N PHE A 228 -7.85 6.71 4.78
CA PHE A 228 -8.22 7.75 5.75
C PHE A 228 -7.58 9.09 5.35
N GLY A 229 -8.38 10.13 5.18
CA GLY A 229 -7.93 11.42 4.59
C GLY A 229 -6.93 12.20 5.45
N THR A 230 -7.07 12.17 6.78
CA THR A 230 -6.21 12.93 7.71
C THR A 230 -5.89 12.12 8.97
N PRO A 231 -5.21 10.98 8.85
CA PRO A 231 -4.91 10.15 10.00
C PRO A 231 -3.81 10.79 10.86
N ASN A 232 -4.02 10.83 12.19
CA ASN A 232 -3.00 11.20 13.16
C ASN A 232 -2.32 9.98 13.79
N ASP A 233 -2.72 8.79 13.39
CA ASP A 233 -2.14 7.51 13.81
C ASP A 233 -1.46 6.84 12.62
N VAL A 234 -0.26 6.31 12.86
CA VAL A 234 0.55 5.66 11.82
C VAL A 234 -0.17 4.47 11.20
N THR A 235 -0.83 3.66 12.02
CA THR A 235 -1.55 2.47 11.54
C THR A 235 -2.70 2.86 10.62
N LEU A 236 -3.50 3.87 10.99
CA LEU A 236 -4.58 4.35 10.14
C LEU A 236 -4.08 5.00 8.85
N ALA A 237 -2.92 5.66 8.89
CA ALA A 237 -2.30 6.25 7.70
C ALA A 237 -1.84 5.19 6.67
N GLU A 238 -1.60 3.97 7.15
CA GLU A 238 -1.08 2.86 6.36
C GLU A 238 -2.16 1.84 5.97
N LEU A 239 -3.43 2.10 6.30
CA LEU A 239 -4.55 1.26 5.91
C LEU A 239 -5.14 1.69 4.59
N ALA A 240 -5.44 0.70 3.73
CA ALA A 240 -6.22 0.91 2.52
C ALA A 240 -7.42 -0.05 2.49
N LEU A 241 -8.58 0.49 2.16
CA LEU A 241 -9.78 -0.28 1.86
C LEU A 241 -9.89 -0.42 0.34
N GLU A 242 -9.77 -1.63 -0.17
CA GLU A 242 -9.93 -1.94 -1.58
C GLU A 242 -11.34 -2.51 -1.81
N THR A 243 -12.11 -1.86 -2.69
CA THR A 243 -13.48 -2.25 -3.03
C THR A 243 -13.55 -2.60 -4.50
N PHE A 244 -14.24 -3.69 -4.82
CA PHE A 244 -14.38 -4.18 -6.19
C PHE A 244 -15.80 -3.99 -6.67
N PHE A 245 -15.95 -3.41 -7.85
CA PHE A 245 -17.23 -3.20 -8.52
C PHE A 245 -17.31 -4.06 -9.77
N PRO A 246 -18.49 -4.62 -10.10
CA PRO A 246 -18.66 -5.32 -11.38
C PRO A 246 -18.46 -4.33 -12.54
N ALA A 247 -17.67 -4.71 -13.54
CA ALA A 247 -17.40 -3.89 -14.71
C ALA A 247 -18.58 -3.89 -15.73
N ASP A 248 -19.46 -4.88 -15.60
CA ASP A 248 -20.60 -5.09 -16.49
C ASP A 248 -21.80 -5.75 -15.76
N GLN A 249 -22.95 -5.77 -16.45
CA GLN A 249 -24.19 -6.30 -15.90
C GLN A 249 -24.12 -7.79 -15.58
N ALA A 250 -23.45 -8.58 -16.41
CA ALA A 250 -23.31 -10.04 -16.22
C ALA A 250 -22.50 -10.33 -14.94
N SER A 251 -21.42 -9.58 -14.74
CA SER A 251 -20.60 -9.63 -13.52
C SER A 251 -21.40 -9.25 -12.26
N ALA A 252 -22.26 -8.23 -12.37
CA ALA A 252 -23.12 -7.82 -11.25
C ALA A 252 -24.14 -8.90 -10.88
N GLU A 253 -24.75 -9.54 -11.87
CA GLU A 253 -25.71 -10.63 -11.67
C GLU A 253 -25.05 -11.86 -11.05
N TYR A 254 -23.87 -12.23 -11.55
CA TYR A 254 -23.07 -13.35 -11.02
C TYR A 254 -22.78 -13.14 -9.51
N LEU A 255 -22.31 -11.97 -9.12
CA LEU A 255 -21.97 -11.68 -7.71
C LEU A 255 -23.21 -11.72 -6.79
N ARG A 256 -24.37 -11.24 -7.26
CA ARG A 256 -25.63 -11.34 -6.49
C ARG A 256 -26.05 -12.80 -6.30
N GLN A 257 -25.88 -13.62 -7.33
CA GLN A 257 -26.19 -15.07 -7.24
C GLN A 257 -25.27 -15.79 -6.26
N LEU A 258 -23.95 -15.49 -6.30
CA LEU A 258 -23.00 -16.02 -5.33
C LEU A 258 -23.39 -15.69 -3.89
N ALA A 259 -23.80 -14.46 -3.62
CA ALA A 259 -24.20 -14.03 -2.29
C ALA A 259 -25.44 -14.77 -1.77
N THR A 260 -26.39 -15.14 -2.66
CA THR A 260 -27.58 -15.90 -2.26
C THR A 260 -27.33 -17.39 -2.11
N SER A 261 -26.25 -17.91 -2.68
CA SER A 261 -25.89 -19.35 -2.67
C SER A 261 -24.95 -19.73 -1.51
N SER A 262 -24.35 -18.73 -0.84
CA SER A 262 -23.49 -18.98 0.32
C SER A 262 -24.37 -19.12 1.56
N PRO A 263 -24.42 -20.29 2.24
CA PRO A 263 -25.07 -20.38 3.55
C PRO A 263 -24.32 -19.52 4.54
N GLY A 264 -25.04 -18.66 5.28
CA GLY A 264 -24.54 -17.76 6.31
C GLY A 264 -23.89 -18.47 7.49
#